data_86b0bb541122d1fe0375098fa810676f
#
_entry.id   86b0bb541122d1fe0375098fa810676f
#
_cell.length_a   1.000
_cell.length_b   1.000
_cell.length_c   1.000
_cell.angle_alpha   90.00
_cell.angle_beta   90.00
_cell.angle_gamma   90.00
#
_symmetry.space_group_name_H-M   'P 1'
#
loop_
_entity.id
_entity.type
_entity.pdbx_description
1 polymer ?
#
loop_
_entity_poly.entity_id
_entity_poly.type
_entity_poly.pdbx_seq_one_letter_code
_entity_poly.pdbx_strand_id
1 'polypeptide(L)'
;MSSVAKVPLYERPSDYVFDMTTLNSADAKRLWRAAIKEAWNNRCAYCGATPITNNSLTIDHVRAKSRGGQDCTSNVIPACRRCNQEKASLEWVAWFRLQPFYSIVAEWRIREWLRTGEVPAFDSDEETAVWFNSILSEAV
;
A
#
# COMPACT_ATOMS: atom_id res chain seq x y z
N MET A 1 18.14 14.24 17.17
CA MET A 1 17.30 13.61 16.39
C MET A 1 16.93 12.20 16.80
N SER A 2 15.76 12.03 17.13
CA SER A 2 15.34 10.72 17.54
C SER A 2 15.03 9.85 16.32
N SER A 3 15.62 8.71 16.27
CA SER A 3 15.18 7.70 15.36
C SER A 3 13.96 7.06 15.99
N VAL A 4 12.82 7.36 15.46
CA VAL A 4 11.64 6.58 15.80
C VAL A 4 11.81 5.23 15.13
N ALA A 5 11.82 4.18 15.90
CA ALA A 5 11.88 2.84 15.35
C ALA A 5 10.69 2.64 14.41
N LYS A 6 10.96 2.19 13.19
CA LYS A 6 9.90 1.87 12.27
C LYS A 6 9.05 0.74 12.81
N VAL A 7 7.75 0.83 12.58
CA VAL A 7 6.86 -0.28 12.89
C VAL A 7 7.20 -1.43 11.95
N PRO A 8 7.47 -2.63 12.47
CA PRO A 8 7.76 -3.77 11.60
C PRO A 8 6.59 -4.07 10.67
N LEU A 9 6.88 -4.52 9.46
CA LEU A 9 5.86 -4.91 8.51
C LEU A 9 5.72 -6.42 8.53
N TYR A 10 4.65 -6.92 9.12
CA TYR A 10 4.34 -8.33 9.11
C TYR A 10 3.21 -8.64 8.12
N GLU A 11 3.06 -9.89 7.78
CA GLU A 11 2.06 -10.30 6.79
C GLU A 11 0.64 -10.19 7.32
N ARG A 12 0.41 -10.45 8.61
CA ARG A 12 -0.93 -10.45 9.19
C ARG A 12 -0.98 -9.61 10.45
N PRO A 13 -2.14 -8.99 10.74
CA PRO A 13 -2.30 -8.28 12.01
C PRO A 13 -2.01 -9.13 13.23
N SER A 14 -2.37 -10.42 13.19
CA SER A 14 -2.15 -11.33 14.32
C SER A 14 -0.67 -11.51 14.67
N ASP A 15 0.24 -11.31 13.74
CA ASP A 15 1.67 -11.41 14.00
C ASP A 15 2.14 -10.36 15.01
N TYR A 16 1.46 -9.23 15.07
CA TYR A 16 1.79 -8.15 16.00
C TYR A 16 1.44 -8.50 17.44
N VAL A 17 0.50 -9.41 17.63
CA VAL A 17 0.15 -9.88 18.97
C VAL A 17 1.28 -10.72 19.54
N PHE A 18 1.95 -11.52 18.70
CA PHE A 18 3.01 -12.41 19.18
C PHE A 18 4.38 -11.75 19.23
N ASP A 19 4.68 -10.91 18.26
CA ASP A 19 6.03 -10.35 18.11
C ASP A 19 6.21 -8.97 18.74
N MET A 20 5.10 -8.30 19.04
CA MET A 20 5.10 -6.99 19.67
C MET A 20 4.40 -7.09 21.02
N THR A 21 4.63 -6.11 21.87
CA THR A 21 3.95 -6.05 23.17
C THR A 21 2.55 -5.48 23.05
N THR A 22 1.78 -5.98 22.11
CA THR A 22 0.40 -5.58 21.98
C THR A 22 -0.49 -6.42 22.87
N LEU A 23 -1.51 -5.78 23.43
CA LEU A 23 -2.38 -6.43 24.42
C LEU A 23 -3.65 -6.98 23.78
N ASN A 24 -4.00 -6.54 22.57
CA ASN A 24 -5.25 -6.96 21.95
C ASN A 24 -5.20 -6.84 20.42
N SER A 25 -6.19 -7.41 19.76
CA SER A 25 -6.27 -7.42 18.31
C SER A 25 -6.51 -6.04 17.70
N ALA A 26 -7.14 -5.11 18.42
CA ALA A 26 -7.35 -3.76 17.93
C ALA A 26 -6.01 -3.02 17.80
N ASP A 27 -5.14 -3.15 18.80
CA ASP A 27 -3.79 -2.59 18.75
C ASP A 27 -2.96 -3.23 17.65
N ALA A 28 -3.07 -4.54 17.47
CA ALA A 28 -2.37 -5.26 16.41
C ALA A 28 -2.77 -4.74 15.04
N LYS A 29 -4.05 -4.55 14.78
CA LYS A 29 -4.53 -3.99 13.51
C LYS A 29 -4.06 -2.56 13.30
N ARG A 30 -4.05 -1.76 14.35
CA ARG A 30 -3.56 -0.38 14.26
C ARG A 30 -2.09 -0.33 13.86
N LEU A 31 -1.25 -1.16 14.48
CA LEU A 31 0.17 -1.25 14.15
C LEU A 31 0.40 -1.73 12.73
N TRP A 32 -0.35 -2.74 12.32
CA TRP A 32 -0.27 -3.27 10.96
C TRP A 32 -0.62 -2.20 9.91
N ARG A 33 -1.71 -1.46 10.12
CA ARG A 33 -2.10 -0.37 9.23
C ARG A 33 -1.05 0.73 9.17
N ALA A 34 -0.49 1.08 10.33
CA ALA A 34 0.56 2.10 10.40
C ALA A 34 1.80 1.66 9.62
N ALA A 35 2.20 0.40 9.74
CA ALA A 35 3.35 -0.14 9.03
C ALA A 35 3.15 -0.09 7.50
N ILE A 36 1.95 -0.41 7.03
CA ILE A 36 1.63 -0.35 5.61
C ILE A 36 1.70 1.08 5.09
N LYS A 37 1.08 2.02 5.81
CA LYS A 37 1.10 3.44 5.42
C LYS A 37 2.52 3.98 5.38
N GLU A 38 3.33 3.63 6.38
CA GLU A 38 4.73 4.07 6.44
C GLU A 38 5.54 3.53 5.27
N ALA A 39 5.34 2.27 4.91
CA ALA A 39 6.04 1.66 3.76
C ALA A 39 5.77 2.41 2.45
N TRP A 40 4.63 3.09 2.34
CA TRP A 40 4.24 3.87 1.18
C TRP A 40 4.45 5.38 1.36
N ASN A 41 5.29 5.77 2.32
CA ASN A 41 5.56 7.18 2.63
C ASN A 41 4.29 7.99 2.89
N ASN A 42 3.26 7.35 3.46
CA ASN A 42 1.97 7.96 3.78
C ASN A 42 1.29 8.59 2.56
N ARG A 43 1.40 7.93 1.42
CA ARG A 43 0.78 8.36 0.17
C ARG A 43 -0.27 7.36 -0.28
N CYS A 44 -1.29 7.87 -0.97
CA CYS A 44 -2.23 7.01 -1.67
C CYS A 44 -1.50 6.26 -2.78
N ALA A 45 -1.64 4.93 -2.81
CA ALA A 45 -0.97 4.13 -3.83
C ALA A 45 -1.49 4.42 -5.24
N TYR A 46 -2.75 4.84 -5.37
CA TYR A 46 -3.36 5.12 -6.67
C TYR A 46 -3.05 6.53 -7.18
N CYS A 47 -3.45 7.55 -6.45
CA CYS A 47 -3.33 8.93 -6.94
C CYS A 47 -2.08 9.66 -6.45
N GLY A 48 -1.35 9.07 -5.53
CA GLY A 48 -0.12 9.66 -5.00
C GLY A 48 -0.33 10.78 -3.99
N ALA A 49 -1.56 11.10 -3.64
CA ALA A 49 -1.83 12.19 -2.71
C ALA A 49 -1.30 11.87 -1.32
N THR A 50 -0.77 12.89 -0.66
CA THR A 50 -0.39 12.81 0.74
C THR A 50 -1.48 13.51 1.55
N PRO A 51 -2.36 12.76 2.22
CA PRO A 51 -3.42 13.38 3.00
C PRO A 51 -2.88 14.23 4.13
N ILE A 52 -3.60 15.30 4.47
CA ILE A 52 -3.22 16.23 5.53
C ILE A 52 -3.23 15.54 6.88
N THR A 53 -4.20 14.66 7.10
CA THR A 53 -4.30 13.90 8.34
C THR A 53 -4.13 12.41 8.05
N ASN A 54 -3.56 11.68 9.01
CA ASN A 54 -3.37 10.24 8.88
C ASN A 54 -4.71 9.50 8.73
N ASN A 55 -5.79 10.04 9.28
CA ASN A 55 -7.10 9.42 9.19
C ASN A 55 -7.71 9.48 7.78
N SER A 56 -7.18 10.34 6.91
CA SER A 56 -7.64 10.46 5.52
C SER A 56 -7.01 9.42 4.61
N LEU A 57 -6.00 8.72 5.10
CA LEU A 57 -5.38 7.62 4.38
C LEU A 57 -5.93 6.32 4.96
N THR A 58 -6.57 5.53 4.12
CA THR A 58 -7.22 4.29 4.51
C THR A 58 -6.44 3.10 3.97
N ILE A 59 -6.86 1.90 4.36
CA ILE A 59 -6.29 0.66 3.84
C ILE A 59 -7.31 0.05 2.88
N ASP A 60 -6.91 -0.09 1.63
CA ASP A 60 -7.73 -0.70 0.59
C ASP A 60 -7.35 -2.17 0.44
N HIS A 61 -8.34 -3.06 0.49
CA HIS A 61 -8.14 -4.45 0.13
C HIS A 61 -8.19 -4.54 -1.38
N VAL A 62 -7.05 -4.83 -1.99
CA VAL A 62 -6.92 -4.86 -3.46
C VAL A 62 -7.92 -5.84 -4.04
N ARG A 63 -7.98 -7.05 -3.48
CA ARG A 63 -9.10 -7.94 -3.68
C ARG A 63 -10.07 -7.69 -2.53
N ALA A 64 -11.24 -7.19 -2.83
CA ALA A 64 -12.21 -6.77 -1.83
C ALA A 64 -12.58 -7.93 -0.89
N LYS A 65 -12.82 -7.62 0.37
CA LYS A 65 -13.26 -8.63 1.36
C LYS A 65 -14.52 -9.35 0.88
N SER A 66 -15.44 -8.63 0.26
CA SER A 66 -16.66 -9.20 -0.28
C SER A 66 -16.40 -10.21 -1.40
N ARG A 67 -15.19 -10.22 -1.97
CA ARG A 67 -14.77 -11.16 -3.01
C ARG A 67 -13.71 -12.14 -2.50
N GLY A 68 -13.62 -12.33 -1.19
CA GLY A 68 -12.69 -13.28 -0.59
C GLY A 68 -11.30 -12.72 -0.29
N GLY A 69 -11.11 -11.41 -0.37
CA GLY A 69 -9.84 -10.79 -0.02
C GLY A 69 -9.55 -10.89 1.47
N GLN A 70 -8.31 -11.15 1.81
CA GLN A 70 -7.87 -11.36 3.18
C GLN A 70 -7.19 -10.13 3.77
N ASP A 71 -7.18 -10.05 5.10
CA ASP A 71 -6.41 -9.06 5.85
C ASP A 71 -4.95 -9.53 5.91
N CYS A 72 -4.21 -9.27 4.84
CA CYS A 72 -2.79 -9.59 4.80
C CYS A 72 -2.06 -8.54 3.98
N THR A 73 -0.79 -8.33 4.29
CA THR A 73 0.04 -7.31 3.65
C THR A 73 0.07 -7.48 2.12
N SER A 74 0.08 -8.72 1.66
CA SER A 74 0.09 -9.01 0.22
C SER A 74 -1.25 -8.72 -0.48
N ASN A 75 -2.26 -8.26 0.23
CA ASN A 75 -3.57 -7.92 -0.37
C ASN A 75 -4.03 -6.48 -0.08
N VAL A 76 -3.22 -5.67 0.59
CA VAL A 76 -3.67 -4.33 0.97
C VAL A 76 -2.67 -3.27 0.54
N ILE A 77 -3.18 -2.08 0.26
CA ILE A 77 -2.38 -0.89 -0.04
C ILE A 77 -3.03 0.32 0.63
N PRO A 78 -2.25 1.37 0.92
CA PRO A 78 -2.86 2.60 1.40
C PRO A 78 -3.56 3.31 0.25
N ALA A 79 -4.74 3.82 0.53
CA ALA A 79 -5.50 4.59 -0.44
C ALA A 79 -6.19 5.75 0.26
N CYS A 80 -6.24 6.92 -0.41
CA CYS A 80 -7.01 8.02 0.13
C CYS A 80 -8.49 7.62 0.14
N ARG A 81 -9.26 8.29 0.99
CA ARG A 81 -10.66 7.93 1.17
C ARG A 81 -11.43 7.95 -0.14
N ARG A 82 -11.17 8.96 -0.99
CA ARG A 82 -11.84 9.07 -2.28
C ARG A 82 -11.54 7.87 -3.19
N CYS A 83 -10.26 7.52 -3.35
CA CYS A 83 -9.89 6.39 -4.21
C CYS A 83 -10.50 5.10 -3.69
N ASN A 84 -10.43 4.88 -2.39
CA ASN A 84 -10.97 3.67 -1.78
C ASN A 84 -12.49 3.57 -1.99
N GLN A 85 -13.21 4.66 -1.79
CA GLN A 85 -14.67 4.67 -1.97
C GLN A 85 -15.07 4.49 -3.43
N GLU A 86 -14.37 5.16 -4.34
CA GLU A 86 -14.69 5.07 -5.78
C GLU A 86 -14.37 3.68 -6.35
N LYS A 87 -13.27 3.09 -5.93
CA LYS A 87 -12.92 1.73 -6.36
C LYS A 87 -13.91 0.71 -5.81
N ALA A 88 -14.32 0.87 -4.56
CA ALA A 88 -15.23 -0.07 -3.90
C ALA A 88 -14.74 -1.51 -4.07
N SER A 89 -15.57 -2.43 -4.56
CA SER A 89 -15.21 -3.84 -4.74
C SER A 89 -14.76 -4.17 -6.16
N LEU A 90 -14.54 -3.17 -6.99
CA LEU A 90 -14.12 -3.38 -8.38
C LEU A 90 -12.72 -3.97 -8.45
N GLU A 91 -12.45 -4.65 -9.56
CA GLU A 91 -11.10 -5.15 -9.82
C GLU A 91 -10.16 -3.95 -10.00
N TRP A 92 -9.03 -3.96 -9.31
CA TRP A 92 -8.24 -2.75 -9.14
C TRP A 92 -7.60 -2.25 -10.43
N VAL A 93 -7.09 -3.14 -11.29
CA VAL A 93 -6.43 -2.72 -12.52
C VAL A 93 -7.44 -2.10 -13.47
N ALA A 94 -8.58 -2.74 -13.65
CA ALA A 94 -9.63 -2.24 -14.53
C ALA A 94 -10.14 -0.87 -14.08
N TRP A 95 -10.36 -0.71 -12.77
CA TRP A 95 -10.79 0.57 -12.21
C TRP A 95 -9.71 1.63 -12.35
N PHE A 96 -8.47 1.30 -11.95
CA PHE A 96 -7.38 2.27 -11.91
C PHE A 96 -7.06 2.83 -13.30
N ARG A 97 -7.01 1.97 -14.30
CA ARG A 97 -6.67 2.39 -15.66
C ARG A 97 -7.66 3.36 -16.28
N LEU A 98 -8.86 3.43 -15.74
CA LEU A 98 -9.89 4.37 -16.22
C LEU A 98 -9.82 5.74 -15.52
N GLN A 99 -8.96 5.90 -14.53
CA GLN A 99 -8.92 7.13 -13.76
C GLN A 99 -8.04 8.19 -14.42
N PRO A 100 -8.42 9.48 -14.31
CA PRO A 100 -7.60 10.55 -14.90
C PRO A 100 -6.21 10.67 -14.29
N PHE A 101 -6.05 10.20 -13.05
CA PHE A 101 -4.75 10.19 -12.36
C PHE A 101 -3.96 8.90 -12.58
N TYR A 102 -4.40 8.01 -13.44
CA TYR A 102 -3.72 6.76 -13.69
C TYR A 102 -2.25 6.98 -14.07
N SER A 103 -1.39 6.16 -13.49
CA SER A 103 0.04 6.16 -13.81
C SER A 103 0.51 4.73 -13.94
N ILE A 104 1.20 4.43 -15.02
CA ILE A 104 1.76 3.10 -15.22
C ILE A 104 2.85 2.81 -14.17
N VAL A 105 3.56 3.84 -13.72
CA VAL A 105 4.55 3.69 -12.64
C VAL A 105 3.85 3.30 -11.36
N ALA A 106 2.75 3.96 -11.03
CA ALA A 106 1.98 3.61 -9.83
C ALA A 106 1.41 2.19 -9.92
N GLU A 107 0.94 1.78 -11.08
CA GLU A 107 0.46 0.41 -11.27
C GLU A 107 1.58 -0.60 -10.98
N TRP A 108 2.78 -0.35 -11.51
CA TRP A 108 3.90 -1.25 -11.28
C TRP A 108 4.37 -1.26 -9.83
N ARG A 109 4.33 -0.12 -9.14
CA ARG A 109 4.63 -0.08 -7.71
C ARG A 109 3.67 -0.96 -6.92
N ILE A 110 2.38 -0.86 -7.22
CA ILE A 110 1.37 -1.69 -6.57
C ILE A 110 1.63 -3.17 -6.85
N ARG A 111 1.87 -3.54 -8.10
CA ARG A 111 2.15 -4.94 -8.47
C ARG A 111 3.37 -5.47 -7.74
N GLU A 112 4.43 -4.66 -7.65
CA GLU A 112 5.65 -5.05 -6.98
C GLU A 112 5.41 -5.26 -5.48
N TRP A 113 4.65 -4.37 -4.86
CA TRP A 113 4.26 -4.50 -3.46
C TRP A 113 3.46 -5.78 -3.22
N LEU A 114 2.48 -6.05 -4.04
CA LEU A 114 1.63 -7.24 -3.89
C LEU A 114 2.44 -8.53 -4.06
N ARG A 115 3.52 -8.47 -4.83
CA ARG A 115 4.38 -9.62 -5.07
C ARG A 115 5.45 -9.80 -3.99
N THR A 116 6.06 -8.72 -3.53
CA THR A 116 7.26 -8.79 -2.68
C THR A 116 7.10 -8.22 -1.28
N GLY A 117 6.10 -7.38 -1.06
CA GLY A 117 5.97 -6.63 0.19
C GLY A 117 6.90 -5.43 0.28
N GLU A 118 7.49 -5.02 -0.85
CA GLU A 118 8.36 -3.85 -0.91
C GLU A 118 7.87 -2.89 -1.98
N VAL A 119 8.05 -1.60 -1.72
CA VAL A 119 7.71 -0.54 -2.66
C VAL A 119 9.00 0.02 -3.24
N PRO A 120 9.11 0.12 -4.57
CA PRO A 120 10.26 0.84 -5.16
C PRO A 120 10.31 2.28 -4.66
N ALA A 121 11.53 2.81 -4.56
CA ALA A 121 11.76 4.12 -3.96
C ALA A 121 10.97 5.24 -4.66
N PHE A 122 10.54 6.20 -3.86
CA PHE A 122 9.85 7.40 -4.36
C PHE A 122 10.81 8.59 -4.51
N ASP A 123 12.05 8.43 -4.06
CA ASP A 123 12.88 9.56 -3.67
C ASP A 123 13.61 10.25 -4.81
N SER A 124 13.72 9.60 -5.96
CA SER A 124 14.33 10.26 -7.11
C SER A 124 13.66 9.81 -8.40
N ASP A 125 13.53 10.76 -9.31
CA ASP A 125 13.02 10.47 -10.64
C ASP A 125 13.96 9.52 -11.38
N GLU A 126 15.27 9.62 -11.11
CA GLU A 126 16.26 8.76 -11.72
C GLU A 126 16.09 7.31 -11.30
N GLU A 127 15.93 7.06 -10.00
CA GLU A 127 15.70 5.70 -9.50
C GLU A 127 14.41 5.12 -10.04
N THR A 128 13.36 5.94 -10.07
CA THR A 128 12.08 5.54 -10.63
C THR A 128 12.21 5.20 -12.10
N ALA A 129 12.95 6.00 -12.87
CA ALA A 129 13.17 5.75 -14.29
C ALA A 129 13.94 4.46 -14.53
N VAL A 130 14.97 4.20 -13.75
CA VAL A 130 15.75 2.96 -13.86
C VAL A 130 14.88 1.75 -13.58
N TRP A 131 14.13 1.80 -12.50
CA TRP A 131 13.22 0.73 -12.13
C TRP A 131 12.17 0.49 -13.22
N PHE A 132 11.57 1.56 -13.72
CA PHE A 132 10.54 1.50 -14.75
C PHE A 132 11.09 0.91 -16.05
N ASN A 133 12.29 1.32 -16.47
CA ASN A 133 12.94 0.79 -17.66
C ASN A 133 13.25 -0.71 -17.51
N SER A 134 13.64 -1.13 -16.32
CA SER A 134 13.88 -2.54 -16.03
C SER A 134 12.60 -3.37 -16.22
N ILE A 135 11.48 -2.86 -15.74
CA ILE A 135 10.19 -3.54 -15.90
C ILE A 135 9.77 -3.60 -17.36
N LEU A 136 9.93 -2.50 -18.11
CA LEU A 136 9.60 -2.48 -19.52
C LEU A 136 10.44 -3.48 -20.31
N SER A 137 11.72 -3.63 -19.95
CA SER A 137 12.59 -4.62 -20.59
C SER A 137 12.09 -6.04 -20.39
N GLU A 138 11.57 -6.34 -19.22
CA GLU A 138 11.02 -7.66 -18.91
C GLU A 138 9.68 -7.91 -19.61
N ALA A 139 8.94 -6.87 -19.91
CA ALA A 139 7.62 -6.97 -20.52
C ALA A 139 7.64 -7.22 -22.02
N VAL A 140 8.79 -7.12 -22.66
CA VAL A 140 8.92 -7.30 -24.11
C VAL A 140 9.15 -8.74 -24.51
#